data_0367667e3cf09f6f742eaf5bb860c348
#
_entry.id   0367667e3cf09f6f742eaf5bb860c348
#
_cell.length_a   1.000
_cell.length_b   1.000
_cell.length_c   1.000
_cell.angle_alpha   90.00
_cell.angle_beta   90.00
_cell.angle_gamma   90.00
#
_symmetry.space_group_name_H-M   'P 1'
#
loop_
_entity.id
_entity.type
_entity.pdbx_description
1 polymer ?
#
loop_
_entity_poly.entity_id
_entity_poly.type
_entity_poly.pdbx_seq_one_letter_code
_entity_poly.pdbx_strand_id
1 'polypeptide(L)'
;MKLIKLDAIDSTNEFLKGISTQQDLENFTVVTAENQTNGKGQMGAVWNSEVGKNLIMSILVKDYLEDINTIFNLNIAIAMAVIATLKKNTIPDLSIKWPNDILSANKKIGGILIENSIKSDGTILSVVGLGLNVNQTNFEGLPKASSLAVIAGHEFDKEMLLFEIVANIEKNIAESKYNLNSLREQFINSLFKKDIPMPFTNQKEERFMGIIQGISPIGRLQVLLADDSVVEFDIKEIQMLY
;
A
#
# COMPACT_ATOMS: atom_id res chain seq x y z
N MET A 1 7.55 13.81 -14.19
CA MET A 1 6.51 12.75 -14.11
C MET A 1 5.73 12.68 -15.42
N LYS A 2 5.63 11.53 -16.07
CA LYS A 2 4.75 11.28 -17.23
C LYS A 2 3.45 10.62 -16.73
N LEU A 3 2.29 11.16 -17.10
CA LEU A 3 0.97 10.65 -16.69
C LEU A 3 0.22 10.11 -17.90
N ILE A 4 -0.25 8.86 -17.81
CA ILE A 4 -1.08 8.18 -18.80
C ILE A 4 -2.44 7.95 -18.16
N LYS A 5 -3.50 8.52 -18.73
CA LYS A 5 -4.88 8.38 -18.27
C LYS A 5 -5.64 7.44 -19.19
N LEU A 6 -6.36 6.49 -18.63
CA LEU A 6 -7.16 5.49 -19.33
C LEU A 6 -8.61 5.55 -18.81
N ASP A 7 -9.57 5.37 -19.70
CA ASP A 7 -10.98 5.25 -19.29
C ASP A 7 -11.23 3.89 -18.62
N ALA A 8 -10.73 2.81 -19.20
CA ALA A 8 -10.84 1.47 -18.65
C ALA A 8 -9.65 0.59 -19.07
N ILE A 9 -9.27 -0.32 -18.20
CA ILE A 9 -8.24 -1.34 -18.43
C ILE A 9 -8.55 -2.56 -17.56
N ASP A 10 -7.93 -3.70 -17.82
CA ASP A 10 -7.95 -4.86 -16.93
C ASP A 10 -7.22 -4.58 -15.60
N SER A 11 -5.96 -4.14 -15.70
CA SER A 11 -5.15 -3.74 -14.53
C SER A 11 -4.11 -2.69 -14.94
N THR A 12 -4.07 -1.58 -14.19
CA THR A 12 -3.05 -0.53 -14.39
C THR A 12 -1.64 -1.04 -14.15
N ASN A 13 -1.43 -1.98 -13.20
CA ASN A 13 -0.15 -2.62 -12.96
C ASN A 13 0.30 -3.45 -14.18
N GLU A 14 -0.57 -4.32 -14.70
CA GLU A 14 -0.23 -5.15 -15.86
C GLU A 14 0.04 -4.30 -17.10
N PHE A 15 -0.76 -3.25 -17.32
CA PHE A 15 -0.53 -2.32 -18.41
C PHE A 15 0.84 -1.65 -18.30
N LEU A 16 1.16 -1.08 -17.13
CA LEU A 16 2.44 -0.40 -16.92
C LEU A 16 3.62 -1.36 -17.03
N LYS A 17 3.51 -2.58 -16.50
CA LYS A 17 4.51 -3.66 -16.71
C LYS A 17 4.70 -3.95 -18.19
N GLY A 18 3.60 -4.14 -18.92
CA GLY A 18 3.65 -4.44 -20.36
C GLY A 18 4.38 -3.36 -21.17
N ILE A 19 4.04 -2.09 -20.98
CA ILE A 19 4.70 -1.00 -21.72
C ILE A 19 6.15 -0.77 -21.27
N SER A 20 6.49 -1.06 -20.00
CA SER A 20 7.87 -0.92 -19.49
C SER A 20 8.84 -1.98 -20.04
N THR A 21 8.33 -3.07 -20.59
CA THR A 21 9.15 -4.07 -21.29
C THR A 21 9.39 -3.73 -22.77
N GLN A 22 8.50 -2.93 -23.36
CA GLN A 22 8.52 -2.60 -24.78
C GLN A 22 9.29 -1.30 -25.07
N GLN A 23 9.35 -0.41 -24.10
CA GLN A 23 10.00 0.90 -24.23
C GLN A 23 10.66 1.32 -22.93
N ASP A 24 11.71 2.12 -23.02
CA ASP A 24 12.33 2.71 -21.83
C ASP A 24 11.52 3.89 -21.35
N LEU A 25 10.70 3.63 -20.32
CA LEU A 25 9.87 4.66 -19.68
C LEU A 25 10.71 5.49 -18.69
N GLU A 26 10.38 6.76 -18.54
CA GLU A 26 10.95 7.59 -17.48
C GLU A 26 10.57 7.04 -16.09
N ASN A 27 11.49 7.18 -15.13
CA ASN A 27 11.18 6.90 -13.73
C ASN A 27 9.98 7.74 -13.27
N PHE A 28 9.15 7.21 -12.39
CA PHE A 28 7.90 7.82 -11.96
C PHE A 28 6.89 8.08 -13.08
N THR A 29 6.91 7.27 -14.16
CA THR A 29 5.79 7.21 -15.09
C THR A 29 4.57 6.65 -14.36
N VAL A 30 3.44 7.36 -14.44
CA VAL A 30 2.18 7.00 -13.77
C VAL A 30 1.14 6.61 -14.80
N VAL A 31 0.41 5.54 -14.52
CA VAL A 31 -0.81 5.14 -15.22
C VAL A 31 -1.97 5.22 -14.25
N THR A 32 -3.07 5.85 -14.64
CA THR A 32 -4.33 5.86 -13.89
C THR A 32 -5.48 5.44 -14.78
N ALA A 33 -6.52 4.85 -14.19
CA ALA A 33 -7.72 4.44 -14.91
C ALA A 33 -8.98 4.81 -14.11
N GLU A 34 -10.05 5.14 -14.83
CA GLU A 34 -11.37 5.35 -14.21
C GLU A 34 -12.03 4.02 -13.84
N ASN A 35 -11.69 2.94 -14.53
CA ASN A 35 -12.19 1.59 -14.26
C ASN A 35 -11.13 0.52 -14.46
N GLN A 36 -11.10 -0.47 -13.57
CA GLN A 36 -10.39 -1.74 -13.75
C GLN A 36 -11.39 -2.90 -13.81
N THR A 37 -11.33 -3.72 -14.87
CA THR A 37 -12.18 -4.91 -15.02
C THR A 37 -11.62 -6.14 -14.32
N ASN A 38 -10.31 -6.14 -14.01
CA ASN A 38 -9.61 -7.23 -13.31
C ASN A 38 -8.57 -6.67 -12.34
N GLY A 39 -9.02 -5.77 -11.46
CA GLY A 39 -8.16 -5.14 -10.45
C GLY A 39 -7.56 -6.17 -9.51
N LYS A 40 -6.24 -6.07 -9.30
CA LYS A 40 -5.47 -7.02 -8.49
C LYS A 40 -5.13 -6.42 -7.12
N GLY A 41 -5.23 -7.25 -6.10
CA GLY A 41 -4.68 -7.01 -4.77
C GLY A 41 -3.57 -7.98 -4.45
N GLN A 42 -3.02 -7.88 -3.25
CA GLN A 42 -1.92 -8.73 -2.81
C GLN A 42 -2.34 -10.22 -2.73
N MET A 43 -1.44 -11.12 -3.16
CA MET A 43 -1.59 -12.58 -3.05
C MET A 43 -2.91 -13.12 -3.67
N GLY A 44 -3.30 -12.59 -4.83
CA GLY A 44 -4.47 -13.06 -5.57
C GLY A 44 -5.81 -12.49 -5.09
N ALA A 45 -5.80 -11.54 -4.16
CA ALA A 45 -7.01 -10.79 -3.83
C ALA A 45 -7.47 -9.95 -5.03
N VAL A 46 -8.78 -9.68 -5.10
CA VAL A 46 -9.37 -8.83 -6.13
C VAL A 46 -9.58 -7.43 -5.55
N TRP A 47 -9.24 -6.40 -6.34
CA TRP A 47 -9.56 -5.02 -6.04
C TRP A 47 -10.77 -4.59 -6.88
N ASN A 48 -11.92 -4.45 -6.23
CA ASN A 48 -13.14 -3.94 -6.85
C ASN A 48 -13.36 -2.48 -6.48
N SER A 49 -13.76 -1.67 -7.44
CA SER A 49 -14.06 -0.25 -7.23
C SER A 49 -15.21 0.22 -8.10
N GLU A 50 -15.97 1.19 -7.62
CA GLU A 50 -16.99 1.87 -8.40
C GLU A 50 -16.32 2.76 -9.47
N VAL A 51 -16.83 2.68 -10.70
CA VAL A 51 -16.28 3.41 -11.87
C VAL A 51 -16.23 4.91 -11.58
N GLY A 52 -15.10 5.54 -11.83
CA GLY A 52 -14.92 6.97 -11.71
C GLY A 52 -14.84 7.53 -10.27
N LYS A 53 -15.09 6.71 -9.25
CA LYS A 53 -15.17 7.19 -7.86
C LYS A 53 -13.87 7.11 -7.07
N ASN A 54 -12.96 6.24 -7.47
CA ASN A 54 -11.75 5.93 -6.72
C ASN A 54 -10.48 6.34 -7.46
N LEU A 55 -9.40 6.53 -6.74
CA LEU A 55 -8.09 6.68 -7.34
C LEU A 55 -7.47 5.30 -7.53
N ILE A 56 -7.28 4.94 -8.79
CA ILE A 56 -6.62 3.72 -9.22
C ILE A 56 -5.40 4.13 -10.02
N MET A 57 -4.22 3.87 -9.49
CA MET A 57 -2.98 4.26 -10.17
C MET A 57 -1.89 3.21 -10.02
N SER A 58 -0.99 3.20 -10.99
CA SER A 58 0.28 2.47 -10.91
C SER A 58 1.42 3.41 -11.26
N ILE A 59 2.53 3.32 -10.52
CA ILE A 59 3.72 4.12 -10.74
C ILE A 59 4.93 3.22 -10.96
N LEU A 60 5.76 3.55 -11.95
CA LEU A 60 7.01 2.87 -12.22
C LEU A 60 8.11 3.45 -11.34
N VAL A 61 8.79 2.60 -10.57
CA VAL A 61 9.95 2.96 -9.77
C VAL A 61 11.16 2.19 -10.27
N LYS A 62 12.19 2.93 -10.71
CA LYS A 62 13.47 2.43 -11.18
C LYS A 62 14.58 2.83 -10.21
N ASP A 63 15.67 2.07 -10.21
CA ASP A 63 16.94 2.42 -9.55
C ASP A 63 16.81 2.75 -8.05
N TYR A 64 15.81 2.14 -7.40
CA TYR A 64 15.61 2.29 -5.96
C TYR A 64 16.04 1.05 -5.18
N LEU A 65 15.71 -0.13 -5.68
CA LEU A 65 16.04 -1.40 -5.05
C LEU A 65 17.32 -1.97 -5.65
N GLU A 66 18.34 -2.11 -4.82
CA GLU A 66 19.61 -2.77 -5.19
C GLU A 66 19.60 -4.26 -4.80
N ASP A 67 18.76 -4.63 -3.83
CA ASP A 67 18.65 -5.99 -3.31
C ASP A 67 17.17 -6.36 -3.12
N ILE A 68 16.82 -7.58 -3.54
CA ILE A 68 15.48 -8.16 -3.39
C ILE A 68 15.03 -8.23 -1.91
N ASN A 69 15.96 -8.38 -0.97
CA ASN A 69 15.66 -8.39 0.47
C ASN A 69 15.25 -7.02 1.01
N THR A 70 15.43 -5.95 0.23
CA THR A 70 15.07 -4.57 0.62
C THR A 70 13.73 -4.12 0.04
N ILE A 71 12.98 -5.00 -0.63
CA ILE A 71 11.68 -4.67 -1.27
C ILE A 71 10.72 -3.99 -0.28
N PHE A 72 10.71 -4.41 0.97
CA PHE A 72 9.81 -3.84 1.95
C PHE A 72 10.11 -2.36 2.25
N ASN A 73 11.33 -1.89 2.00
CA ASN A 73 11.68 -0.46 2.14
C ASN A 73 10.89 0.41 1.13
N LEU A 74 10.65 -0.12 -0.07
CA LEU A 74 9.78 0.56 -1.04
C LEU A 74 8.34 0.64 -0.53
N ASN A 75 7.81 -0.45 0.04
CA ASN A 75 6.47 -0.44 0.64
C ASN A 75 6.35 0.61 1.76
N ILE A 76 7.37 0.73 2.62
CA ILE A 76 7.44 1.76 3.67
C ILE A 76 7.38 3.17 3.04
N ALA A 77 8.22 3.43 2.03
CA ALA A 77 8.28 4.74 1.39
C ALA A 77 6.93 5.15 0.76
N ILE A 78 6.27 4.19 0.09
CA ILE A 78 4.96 4.40 -0.54
C ILE A 78 3.87 4.60 0.51
N ALA A 79 3.77 3.71 1.50
CA ALA A 79 2.74 3.78 2.54
C ALA A 79 2.83 5.10 3.32
N MET A 80 4.04 5.54 3.67
CA MET A 80 4.24 6.80 4.37
C MET A 80 3.95 8.02 3.50
N ALA A 81 4.17 7.95 2.19
CA ALA A 81 3.77 9.00 1.26
C ALA A 81 2.24 9.16 1.20
N VAL A 82 1.52 8.04 1.13
CA VAL A 82 0.04 8.03 1.18
C VAL A 82 -0.45 8.59 2.51
N ILE A 83 0.08 8.11 3.64
CA ILE A 83 -0.29 8.61 4.99
C ILE A 83 -0.04 10.11 5.11
N ALA A 84 1.11 10.61 4.63
CA ALA A 84 1.43 12.04 4.68
C ALA A 84 0.42 12.89 3.87
N THR A 85 0.06 12.42 2.66
CA THR A 85 -0.95 13.07 1.84
C THR A 85 -2.31 13.09 2.53
N LEU A 86 -2.76 11.95 3.08
CA LEU A 86 -4.06 11.86 3.72
C LEU A 86 -4.13 12.67 5.01
N LYS A 87 -3.04 12.77 5.79
CA LYS A 87 -2.92 13.67 6.94
C LYS A 87 -3.06 15.13 6.54
N LYS A 88 -2.39 15.56 5.46
CA LYS A 88 -2.51 16.92 4.91
C LYS A 88 -3.95 17.24 4.50
N ASN A 89 -4.67 16.24 3.99
CA ASN A 89 -6.09 16.34 3.62
C ASN A 89 -7.05 16.05 4.79
N THR A 90 -6.56 16.15 6.04
CA THR A 90 -7.32 16.06 7.30
C THR A 90 -8.13 14.77 7.50
N ILE A 91 -7.70 13.65 6.90
CA ILE A 91 -8.30 12.34 7.16
C ILE A 91 -7.88 11.87 8.57
N PRO A 92 -8.82 11.57 9.47
CA PRO A 92 -8.52 11.20 10.86
C PRO A 92 -8.09 9.74 11.00
N ASP A 93 -7.51 9.41 12.16
CA ASP A 93 -7.24 8.06 12.66
C ASP A 93 -6.55 7.14 11.65
N LEU A 94 -5.58 7.69 10.92
CA LEU A 94 -4.84 6.96 9.90
C LEU A 94 -3.89 5.94 10.52
N SER A 95 -3.90 4.72 9.98
CA SER A 95 -2.97 3.66 10.34
C SER A 95 -2.70 2.73 9.15
N ILE A 96 -1.66 1.92 9.30
CA ILE A 96 -1.26 0.92 8.30
C ILE A 96 -1.51 -0.46 8.88
N LYS A 97 -2.46 -1.20 8.30
CA LYS A 97 -2.59 -2.61 8.61
C LYS A 97 -1.59 -3.38 7.75
N TRP A 98 -0.60 -3.95 8.43
CA TRP A 98 0.43 -4.75 7.79
C TRP A 98 -0.18 -5.86 6.91
N PRO A 99 0.38 -6.10 5.71
CA PRO A 99 1.59 -5.46 5.20
C PRO A 99 1.35 -4.16 4.41
N ASN A 100 0.13 -3.88 3.90
CA ASN A 100 -0.07 -2.94 2.80
C ASN A 100 -1.42 -2.22 2.76
N ASP A 101 -2.27 -2.39 3.79
CA ASP A 101 -3.58 -1.74 3.83
C ASP A 101 -3.52 -0.40 4.53
N ILE A 102 -4.10 0.62 3.95
CA ILE A 102 -4.28 1.95 4.56
C ILE A 102 -5.66 1.99 5.20
N LEU A 103 -5.71 2.34 6.48
CA LEU A 103 -6.95 2.43 7.26
C LEU A 103 -7.16 3.85 7.79
N SER A 104 -8.44 4.20 7.96
CA SER A 104 -8.88 5.25 8.88
C SER A 104 -9.80 4.59 9.92
N ALA A 105 -9.48 4.75 11.19
CA ALA A 105 -10.02 3.96 12.30
C ALA A 105 -9.92 2.44 12.03
N ASN A 106 -11.04 1.74 11.90
CA ASN A 106 -11.09 0.30 11.62
C ASN A 106 -11.49 -0.02 10.16
N LYS A 107 -11.51 0.99 9.28
CA LYS A 107 -11.99 0.85 7.90
C LYS A 107 -10.83 0.95 6.92
N LYS A 108 -10.75 -0.02 6.02
CA LYS A 108 -9.80 0.01 4.90
C LYS A 108 -10.25 1.07 3.89
N ILE A 109 -9.39 2.03 3.62
CA ILE A 109 -9.59 3.10 2.63
C ILE A 109 -8.67 2.96 1.43
N GLY A 110 -7.61 2.14 1.51
CA GLY A 110 -6.69 1.92 0.41
C GLY A 110 -5.85 0.67 0.57
N GLY A 111 -5.16 0.30 -0.50
CA GLY A 111 -4.21 -0.81 -0.52
C GLY A 111 -3.10 -0.59 -1.54
N ILE A 112 -1.92 -1.09 -1.23
CA ILE A 112 -0.72 -1.00 -2.05
C ILE A 112 -0.38 -2.38 -2.59
N LEU A 113 -0.04 -2.47 -3.88
CA LEU A 113 0.45 -3.69 -4.53
C LEU A 113 1.75 -3.41 -5.25
N ILE A 114 2.86 -3.96 -4.77
CA ILE A 114 4.17 -3.82 -5.41
C ILE A 114 4.50 -5.11 -6.14
N GLU A 115 4.79 -5.00 -7.43
CA GLU A 115 5.24 -6.09 -8.27
C GLU A 115 6.61 -5.74 -8.85
N ASN A 116 7.58 -6.62 -8.61
CA ASN A 116 8.96 -6.44 -9.03
C ASN A 116 9.29 -7.34 -10.22
N SER A 117 10.06 -6.81 -11.13
CA SER A 117 10.65 -7.54 -12.27
C SER A 117 12.17 -7.36 -12.26
N ILE A 118 12.90 -8.44 -12.35
CA ILE A 118 14.37 -8.42 -12.42
C ILE A 118 14.78 -8.59 -13.88
N LYS A 119 15.49 -7.61 -14.41
CA LYS A 119 16.05 -7.68 -15.76
C LYS A 119 17.27 -8.61 -15.82
N SER A 120 17.69 -8.98 -17.03
CA SER A 120 18.87 -9.83 -17.25
C SER A 120 20.19 -9.22 -16.75
N ASP A 121 20.26 -7.90 -16.65
CA ASP A 121 21.39 -7.15 -16.09
C ASP A 121 21.35 -7.00 -14.55
N GLY A 122 20.36 -7.60 -13.90
CA GLY A 122 20.15 -7.52 -12.46
C GLY A 122 19.34 -6.30 -11.99
N THR A 123 18.99 -5.36 -12.87
CA THR A 123 18.19 -4.18 -12.52
C THR A 123 16.79 -4.58 -12.06
N ILE A 124 16.35 -4.05 -10.92
CA ILE A 124 15.02 -4.28 -10.40
C ILE A 124 14.09 -3.12 -10.81
N LEU A 125 13.03 -3.47 -11.53
CA LEU A 125 11.95 -2.57 -11.85
C LEU A 125 10.76 -2.88 -10.93
N SER A 126 10.23 -1.86 -10.27
CA SER A 126 9.06 -1.99 -9.42
C SER A 126 7.87 -1.26 -10.04
N VAL A 127 6.75 -1.96 -10.19
CA VAL A 127 5.45 -1.36 -10.50
C VAL A 127 4.65 -1.33 -9.20
N VAL A 128 4.33 -0.14 -8.75
CA VAL A 128 3.62 0.12 -7.50
C VAL A 128 2.19 0.50 -7.82
N GLY A 129 1.25 -0.39 -7.57
CA GLY A 129 -0.18 -0.13 -7.63
C GLY A 129 -0.69 0.47 -6.33
N LEU A 130 -1.53 1.49 -6.44
CA LEU A 130 -2.30 2.07 -5.35
C LEU A 130 -3.77 2.11 -5.74
N GLY A 131 -4.60 1.42 -4.94
CA GLY A 131 -6.03 1.61 -4.92
C GLY A 131 -6.42 2.43 -3.69
N LEU A 132 -7.07 3.56 -3.88
CA LEU A 132 -7.57 4.41 -2.79
C LEU A 132 -9.05 4.70 -3.02
N ASN A 133 -9.87 4.34 -2.05
CA ASN A 133 -11.30 4.64 -2.05
C ASN A 133 -11.48 6.13 -1.75
N VAL A 134 -11.85 6.90 -2.76
CA VAL A 134 -11.93 8.37 -2.64
C VAL A 134 -13.37 8.82 -2.46
N ASN A 135 -14.21 8.71 -3.48
CA ASN A 135 -15.56 9.25 -3.50
C ASN A 135 -16.66 8.16 -3.56
N GLN A 136 -16.28 6.90 -3.50
CA GLN A 136 -17.24 5.80 -3.42
C GLN A 136 -18.02 5.86 -2.10
N THR A 137 -19.33 5.68 -2.17
CA THR A 137 -20.22 5.70 -1.00
C THR A 137 -20.87 4.35 -0.71
N ASN A 138 -20.97 3.48 -1.72
CA ASN A 138 -21.54 2.15 -1.56
C ASN A 138 -20.44 1.12 -1.23
N PHE A 139 -20.56 0.50 -0.05
CA PHE A 139 -19.70 -0.58 0.43
C PHE A 139 -20.53 -1.78 0.90
N GLU A 140 -21.66 -2.03 0.24
CA GLU A 140 -22.50 -3.19 0.53
C GLU A 140 -21.68 -4.50 0.43
N GLY A 141 -21.81 -5.37 1.40
CA GLY A 141 -20.99 -6.60 1.49
C GLY A 141 -19.54 -6.40 1.94
N LEU A 142 -19.09 -5.14 2.15
CA LEU A 142 -17.72 -4.80 2.57
C LEU A 142 -17.70 -4.00 3.89
N PRO A 143 -18.13 -4.58 5.01
CA PRO A 143 -18.33 -3.84 6.27
C PRO A 143 -17.04 -3.23 6.86
N LYS A 144 -15.88 -3.70 6.41
CA LYS A 144 -14.56 -3.18 6.84
C LYS A 144 -13.95 -2.18 5.86
N ALA A 145 -14.65 -1.79 4.80
CA ALA A 145 -14.21 -0.77 3.85
C ALA A 145 -14.91 0.58 4.09
N SER A 146 -14.26 1.65 3.64
CA SER A 146 -14.82 3.01 3.58
C SER A 146 -14.06 3.82 2.53
N SER A 147 -14.43 5.09 2.35
CA SER A 147 -13.74 6.05 1.49
C SER A 147 -13.44 7.34 2.22
N LEU A 148 -12.59 8.17 1.60
CA LEU A 148 -12.28 9.50 2.12
C LEU A 148 -13.55 10.35 2.23
N ALA A 149 -14.42 10.31 1.20
CA ALA A 149 -15.66 11.09 1.19
C ALA A 149 -16.62 10.68 2.30
N VAL A 150 -16.78 9.38 2.57
CA VAL A 150 -17.63 8.91 3.66
C VAL A 150 -17.10 9.36 5.03
N ILE A 151 -15.75 9.36 5.21
CA ILE A 151 -15.10 9.72 6.46
C ILE A 151 -15.13 11.23 6.70
N ALA A 152 -14.82 12.01 5.65
CA ALA A 152 -14.70 13.47 5.74
C ALA A 152 -16.04 14.22 5.55
N GLY A 153 -17.05 13.55 4.98
CA GLY A 153 -18.35 14.16 4.69
C GLY A 153 -18.38 15.04 3.42
N HIS A 154 -17.36 15.01 2.58
CA HIS A 154 -17.29 15.74 1.31
C HIS A 154 -16.45 14.98 0.28
N GLU A 155 -16.65 15.27 -1.02
CA GLU A 155 -15.86 14.70 -2.10
C GLU A 155 -14.47 15.33 -2.20
N PHE A 156 -13.53 14.55 -2.75
CA PHE A 156 -12.13 14.96 -3.01
C PHE A 156 -11.85 14.96 -4.52
N ASP A 157 -10.96 15.85 -4.94
CA ASP A 157 -10.38 15.82 -6.28
C ASP A 157 -9.34 14.70 -6.37
N LYS A 158 -9.67 13.66 -7.13
CA LYS A 158 -8.80 12.49 -7.32
C LYS A 158 -7.46 12.85 -7.99
N GLU A 159 -7.49 13.80 -8.91
CA GLU A 159 -6.28 14.21 -9.65
C GLU A 159 -5.33 15.00 -8.74
N MET A 160 -5.85 15.89 -7.92
CA MET A 160 -5.05 16.59 -6.92
C MET A 160 -4.42 15.59 -5.93
N LEU A 161 -5.19 14.61 -5.44
CA LEU A 161 -4.66 13.55 -4.57
C LEU A 161 -3.56 12.74 -5.27
N LEU A 162 -3.73 12.40 -6.55
CA LEU A 162 -2.72 11.70 -7.35
C LEU A 162 -1.40 12.48 -7.36
N PHE A 163 -1.44 13.76 -7.73
CA PHE A 163 -0.24 14.58 -7.80
C PHE A 163 0.45 14.75 -6.44
N GLU A 164 -0.31 14.94 -5.36
CA GLU A 164 0.25 15.04 -4.02
C GLU A 164 0.89 13.73 -3.55
N ILE A 165 0.24 12.59 -3.82
CA ILE A 165 0.77 11.26 -3.48
C ILE A 165 2.07 11.01 -4.25
N VAL A 166 2.10 11.27 -5.57
CA VAL A 166 3.31 11.05 -6.37
C VAL A 166 4.45 11.94 -5.91
N ALA A 167 4.20 13.21 -5.63
CA ALA A 167 5.22 14.12 -5.12
C ALA A 167 5.80 13.64 -3.76
N ASN A 168 4.95 13.13 -2.87
CA ASN A 168 5.39 12.54 -1.60
C ASN A 168 6.14 11.22 -1.80
N ILE A 169 5.78 10.41 -2.79
CA ILE A 169 6.51 9.18 -3.16
C ILE A 169 7.92 9.54 -3.64
N GLU A 170 8.04 10.45 -4.60
CA GLU A 170 9.33 10.92 -5.12
C GLU A 170 10.23 11.45 -3.98
N LYS A 171 9.64 12.27 -3.10
CA LYS A 171 10.33 12.80 -1.92
C LYS A 171 10.81 11.67 -0.99
N ASN A 172 9.94 10.76 -0.59
CA ASN A 172 10.29 9.68 0.34
C ASN A 172 11.34 8.75 -0.25
N ILE A 173 11.27 8.44 -1.55
CA ILE A 173 12.27 7.64 -2.25
C ILE A 173 13.65 8.34 -2.26
N ALA A 174 13.68 9.65 -2.52
CA ALA A 174 14.92 10.41 -2.49
C ALA A 174 15.51 10.49 -1.07
N GLU A 175 14.66 10.76 -0.08
CA GLU A 175 15.09 10.91 1.33
C GLU A 175 15.48 9.58 1.98
N SER A 176 14.86 8.46 1.60
CA SER A 176 15.13 7.14 2.19
C SER A 176 16.57 6.68 1.97
N LYS A 177 17.26 7.18 0.95
CA LYS A 177 18.69 6.91 0.72
C LYS A 177 19.55 7.36 1.92
N TYR A 178 19.10 8.34 2.69
CA TYR A 178 19.85 8.93 3.81
C TYR A 178 19.15 8.78 5.16
N ASN A 179 17.84 8.51 5.17
CA ASN A 179 17.01 8.56 6.37
C ASN A 179 15.98 7.41 6.46
N LEU A 180 16.36 6.24 5.98
CA LEU A 180 15.47 5.06 5.95
C LEU A 180 15.00 4.65 7.37
N ASN A 181 15.87 4.75 8.37
CA ASN A 181 15.54 4.36 9.74
C ASN A 181 14.40 5.22 10.30
N SER A 182 14.45 6.54 10.11
CA SER A 182 13.36 7.42 10.55
C SER A 182 12.03 7.12 9.85
N LEU A 183 12.07 6.83 8.55
CA LEU A 183 10.88 6.47 7.79
C LEU A 183 10.30 5.12 8.27
N ARG A 184 11.18 4.17 8.61
CA ARG A 184 10.80 2.87 9.19
C ARG A 184 10.17 3.03 10.57
N GLU A 185 10.71 3.87 11.43
CA GLU A 185 10.12 4.18 12.74
C GLU A 185 8.73 4.80 12.59
N GLN A 186 8.56 5.75 11.68
CA GLN A 186 7.26 6.34 11.39
C GLN A 186 6.25 5.29 10.91
N PHE A 187 6.68 4.37 10.04
CA PHE A 187 5.84 3.25 9.58
C PHE A 187 5.44 2.35 10.75
N ILE A 188 6.40 1.93 11.59
CA ILE A 188 6.15 1.09 12.76
C ILE A 188 5.18 1.77 13.72
N ASN A 189 5.34 3.07 13.97
CA ASN A 189 4.46 3.84 14.84
C ASN A 189 3.06 4.08 14.23
N SER A 190 2.91 3.88 12.91
CA SER A 190 1.64 3.95 12.20
C SER A 190 0.94 2.59 12.07
N LEU A 191 1.53 1.49 12.58
CA LEU A 191 0.92 0.17 12.48
C LEU A 191 -0.40 0.10 13.25
N PHE A 192 -1.40 -0.44 12.59
CA PHE A 192 -2.73 -0.65 13.16
C PHE A 192 -2.67 -1.61 14.34
N LYS A 193 -3.21 -1.17 15.50
CA LYS A 193 -3.20 -1.94 16.76
C LYS A 193 -1.81 -2.29 17.30
N LYS A 194 -0.77 -1.51 16.94
CA LYS A 194 0.54 -1.63 17.59
C LYS A 194 0.43 -1.49 19.10
N ASP A 195 1.19 -2.28 19.84
CA ASP A 195 1.25 -2.32 21.31
C ASP A 195 -0.10 -2.66 22.01
N ILE A 196 -1.10 -3.14 21.25
CA ILE A 196 -2.40 -3.54 21.79
C ILE A 196 -2.55 -5.07 21.67
N PRO A 197 -2.92 -5.79 22.74
CA PRO A 197 -3.23 -7.21 22.65
C PRO A 197 -4.39 -7.49 21.69
N MET A 198 -4.14 -8.29 20.68
CA MET A 198 -5.12 -8.64 19.64
C MET A 198 -5.18 -10.14 19.43
N PRO A 199 -6.36 -10.69 19.09
CA PRO A 199 -6.47 -12.09 18.67
C PRO A 199 -5.98 -12.24 17.22
N PHE A 200 -5.22 -13.31 16.99
CA PHE A 200 -4.76 -13.75 15.68
C PHE A 200 -5.23 -15.17 15.41
N THR A 201 -5.25 -15.55 14.14
CA THR A 201 -5.35 -16.94 13.69
C THR A 201 -4.20 -17.26 12.76
N ASN A 202 -3.64 -18.49 12.85
CA ASN A 202 -2.61 -18.96 11.95
C ASN A 202 -3.20 -19.75 10.77
N GLN A 203 -2.36 -20.30 9.89
CA GLN A 203 -2.77 -21.11 8.73
C GLN A 203 -3.50 -22.41 9.11
N LYS A 204 -3.36 -22.90 10.36
CA LYS A 204 -4.08 -24.06 10.88
C LYS A 204 -5.39 -23.70 11.57
N GLU A 205 -5.84 -22.43 11.45
CA GLU A 205 -7.03 -21.89 12.12
C GLU A 205 -6.92 -21.87 13.67
N GLU A 206 -5.72 -22.06 14.22
CA GLU A 206 -5.47 -21.95 15.66
C GLU A 206 -5.45 -20.48 16.07
N ARG A 207 -6.19 -20.16 17.12
CA ARG A 207 -6.28 -18.79 17.67
C ARG A 207 -5.26 -18.57 18.77
N PHE A 208 -4.62 -17.42 18.76
CA PHE A 208 -3.70 -16.99 19.81
C PHE A 208 -3.79 -15.48 20.04
N MET A 209 -3.33 -15.05 21.22
CA MET A 209 -3.19 -13.63 21.54
C MET A 209 -1.76 -13.18 21.23
N GLY A 210 -1.62 -11.97 20.68
CA GLY A 210 -0.33 -11.40 20.40
C GLY A 210 -0.37 -9.87 20.40
N ILE A 211 0.79 -9.24 20.53
CA ILE A 211 0.96 -7.79 20.52
C ILE A 211 1.94 -7.45 19.41
N ILE A 212 1.49 -6.66 18.43
CA ILE A 212 2.38 -6.17 17.36
C ILE A 212 3.43 -5.26 17.98
N GLN A 213 4.71 -5.62 17.81
CA GLN A 213 5.86 -4.82 18.24
C GLN A 213 6.44 -3.97 17.09
N GLY A 214 6.43 -4.51 15.87
CA GLY A 214 7.01 -3.85 14.72
C GLY A 214 7.14 -4.74 13.50
N ILE A 215 8.17 -4.48 12.73
CA ILE A 215 8.56 -5.26 11.54
C ILE A 215 10.06 -5.55 11.55
N SER A 216 10.46 -6.72 11.06
CA SER A 216 11.86 -7.09 10.87
C SER A 216 12.51 -6.27 9.73
N PRO A 217 13.85 -6.31 9.57
CA PRO A 217 14.54 -5.64 8.46
C PRO A 217 13.98 -5.98 7.07
N ILE A 218 13.50 -7.21 6.87
CA ILE A 218 12.92 -7.68 5.61
C ILE A 218 11.39 -7.51 5.53
N GLY A 219 10.77 -6.90 6.56
CA GLY A 219 9.34 -6.55 6.56
C GLY A 219 8.40 -7.61 7.13
N ARG A 220 8.89 -8.67 7.80
CA ARG A 220 8.05 -9.61 8.55
C ARG A 220 7.41 -8.93 9.74
N LEU A 221 6.17 -9.30 10.07
CA LEU A 221 5.49 -8.77 11.25
C LEU A 221 6.06 -9.39 12.52
N GLN A 222 6.50 -8.55 13.45
CA GLN A 222 7.00 -8.99 14.76
C GLN A 222 5.87 -8.93 15.79
N VAL A 223 5.56 -10.07 16.39
CA VAL A 223 4.47 -10.21 17.37
C VAL A 223 5.01 -10.81 18.65
N LEU A 224 4.78 -10.14 19.76
CA LEU A 224 5.05 -10.63 21.11
C LEU A 224 3.94 -11.61 21.51
N LEU A 225 4.30 -12.81 21.89
CA LEU A 225 3.39 -13.87 22.32
C LEU A 225 3.23 -13.91 23.86
N ALA A 226 2.31 -14.74 24.34
CA ALA A 226 2.00 -14.86 25.77
C ALA A 226 3.15 -15.44 26.63
N ASP A 227 4.12 -16.07 26.01
CA ASP A 227 5.33 -16.62 26.66
C ASP A 227 6.53 -15.65 26.62
N ASP A 228 6.27 -14.36 26.32
CA ASP A 228 7.25 -13.30 26.16
C ASP A 228 8.22 -13.47 24.97
N SER A 229 7.98 -14.46 24.10
CA SER A 229 8.76 -14.61 22.87
C SER A 229 8.27 -13.63 21.78
N VAL A 230 9.20 -13.09 20.97
CA VAL A 230 8.86 -12.31 19.78
C VAL A 230 9.06 -13.19 18.55
N VAL A 231 7.97 -13.42 17.83
CA VAL A 231 7.96 -14.25 16.61
C VAL A 231 7.75 -13.39 15.38
N GLU A 232 8.47 -13.70 14.31
CA GLU A 232 8.33 -13.04 13.02
C GLU A 232 7.43 -13.87 12.10
N PHE A 233 6.45 -13.20 11.50
CA PHE A 233 5.49 -13.83 10.60
C PHE A 233 5.58 -13.26 9.19
N ASP A 234 5.55 -14.14 8.22
CA ASP A 234 5.41 -13.78 6.81
C ASP A 234 3.94 -13.48 6.45
N ILE A 235 3.76 -12.88 5.27
CA ILE A 235 2.43 -12.53 4.74
C ILE A 235 1.58 -13.80 4.62
N LYS A 236 0.34 -13.75 5.14
CA LYS A 236 -0.63 -14.86 5.23
C LYS A 236 -0.29 -15.98 6.21
N GLU A 237 0.80 -15.94 6.95
CA GLU A 237 1.02 -16.91 8.03
C GLU A 237 0.06 -16.69 9.19
N ILE A 238 -0.30 -15.42 9.42
CA ILE A 238 -1.30 -15.05 10.43
C ILE A 238 -2.32 -14.04 9.91
N GLN A 239 -3.48 -14.02 10.53
CA GLN A 239 -4.53 -13.04 10.30
C GLN A 239 -4.98 -12.44 11.64
N MET A 240 -4.96 -11.11 11.75
CA MET A 240 -5.53 -10.38 12.87
C MET A 240 -7.06 -10.40 12.81
N LEU A 241 -7.70 -10.73 13.91
CA LEU A 241 -9.15 -10.75 14.09
C LEU A 241 -9.59 -9.44 14.77
N TYR A 242 -10.24 -8.50 14.03
CA TYR A 242 -10.68 -7.18 14.52
C TYR A 242 -12.01 -6.77 13.90
#